data_0c4801d9c81c3014997eace6bde4b848
#
_entry.id   0c4801d9c81c3014997eace6bde4b848
#
_cell.length_a   1.000
_cell.length_b   1.000
_cell.length_c   1.000
_cell.angle_alpha   90.00
_cell.angle_beta   90.00
_cell.angle_gamma   90.00
#
_symmetry.space_group_name_H-M   'P 1'
#
loop_
_entity.id
_entity.type
_entity.pdbx_description
1 polymer ?
#
loop_
_entity_poly.entity_id
_entity_poly.type
_entity_poly.pdbx_seq_one_letter_code
_entity_poly.pdbx_strand_id
1 'polypeptide(L)'
;MSEPSDAREEARAPSGTEAAGDGAGQVGIVLVSHSAAVASAVAELAVGLAGGGATAPVEPAGGTEGGGMGTSAELIVAAAVRVDRGAGVAVLADLGSAVLTVKALLAEGEELPEDTRLVDAPFVEGAVAAVVTASAGAPLDAVVRAATEAYDYRKT
;
A
#
# COMPACT_ATOMS: atom_id res chain seq x y z
N MET A 1 -38.13 -11.89 -21.54
CA MET A 1 -37.77 -11.51 -21.35
C MET A 1 -37.01 -11.40 -20.93
N SER A 2 -36.58 -11.55 -20.84
CA SER A 2 -35.82 -11.29 -20.47
C SER A 2 -35.14 -10.70 -20.34
N GLU A 3 -34.95 -10.48 -20.32
CA GLU A 3 -34.27 -9.92 -20.14
C GLU A 3 -33.97 -9.20 -19.53
N PRO A 4 -34.32 -9.06 -19.50
CA PRO A 4 -34.11 -8.09 -18.65
C PRO A 4 -33.27 -8.38 -17.67
N SER A 5 -33.11 -9.17 -17.48
CA SER A 5 -32.36 -9.28 -16.52
C SER A 5 -31.11 -9.03 -16.74
N ASP A 6 -30.73 -9.17 -17.50
CA ASP A 6 -29.57 -8.89 -17.68
C ASP A 6 -29.22 -7.72 -17.54
N ALA A 7 -29.97 -7.15 -17.60
CA ALA A 7 -29.65 -5.94 -17.40
C ALA A 7 -29.15 -5.72 -16.17
N ARG A 8 -29.57 -6.21 -15.38
CA ARG A 8 -29.15 -5.84 -14.23
C ARG A 8 -27.90 -6.11 -14.00
N GLU A 9 -27.45 -6.83 -14.52
CA GLU A 9 -26.31 -7.00 -14.23
C GLU A 9 -25.48 -6.21 -14.69
N GLU A 10 -25.62 -5.76 -15.33
CA GLU A 10 -24.85 -4.95 -15.71
C GLU A 10 -24.79 -3.93 -15.17
N ALA A 11 -25.50 -3.71 -14.87
CA ALA A 11 -25.46 -2.57 -14.33
C ALA A 11 -24.72 -2.50 -13.28
N ARG A 12 -24.55 -3.15 -12.91
CA ARG A 12 -23.89 -2.94 -11.95
C ARG A 12 -22.72 -2.86 -12.19
N ALA A 13 -22.45 -3.06 -12.89
CA ALA A 13 -21.43 -2.88 -13.00
C ALA A 13 -20.85 -2.01 -13.18
N PRO A 14 -20.90 -1.71 -13.14
CA PRO A 14 -20.23 -0.91 -13.25
C PRO A 14 -19.51 -0.52 -12.68
N SER A 15 -19.88 -0.71 -12.56
CA SER A 15 -19.41 -0.13 -12.12
C SER A 15 -18.52 -0.26 -11.63
N GLY A 16 -17.98 -0.69 -11.91
CA GLY A 16 -16.85 -0.71 -11.43
C GLY A 16 -16.67 -0.38 -10.10
N THR A 17 -17.41 0.31 -9.69
CA THR A 17 -17.25 0.75 -8.43
C THR A 17 -17.35 -0.30 -7.47
N GLU A 18 -18.06 -1.28 -7.68
CA GLU A 18 -18.16 -2.17 -6.72
C GLU A 18 -17.02 -2.94 -6.57
N ALA A 19 -16.18 -3.02 -7.44
CA ALA A 19 -14.98 -3.74 -7.24
C ALA A 19 -14.23 -3.23 -6.08
N ALA A 20 -14.31 -1.98 -5.81
CA ALA A 20 -13.60 -1.43 -4.71
C ALA A 20 -14.10 -1.95 -3.39
N GLY A 21 -15.32 -2.37 -3.32
CA GLY A 21 -15.88 -2.79 -2.08
C GLY A 21 -15.26 -4.03 -1.49
N ASP A 22 -14.66 -4.90 -2.29
CA ASP A 22 -14.10 -6.11 -1.76
C ASP A 22 -12.59 -6.11 -1.79
N GLY A 23 -11.97 -4.98 -2.01
CA GLY A 23 -10.52 -4.88 -2.04
C GLY A 23 -9.89 -5.15 -3.37
N ALA A 24 -10.64 -5.66 -4.35
CA ALA A 24 -10.06 -5.89 -5.66
C ALA A 24 -9.79 -4.56 -6.30
N GLY A 25 -8.62 -4.39 -6.84
CA GLY A 25 -8.25 -3.12 -7.45
C GLY A 25 -7.88 -2.02 -6.48
N GLN A 26 -7.78 -2.30 -5.19
CA GLN A 26 -7.24 -1.31 -4.27
C GLN A 26 -5.73 -1.30 -4.33
N VAL A 27 -5.14 -0.12 -4.14
CA VAL A 27 -3.69 0.04 -4.08
C VAL A 27 -3.15 -0.71 -2.89
N GLY A 28 -2.06 -1.45 -3.06
CA GLY A 28 -1.40 -2.14 -1.98
C GLY A 28 -0.35 -1.25 -1.32
N ILE A 29 -0.16 -1.45 -0.03
CA ILE A 29 0.79 -0.64 0.74
C ILE A 29 1.82 -1.55 1.37
N VAL A 30 3.10 -1.23 1.17
CA VAL A 30 4.21 -1.94 1.82
C VAL A 30 4.91 -0.96 2.74
N LEU A 31 5.12 -1.35 3.99
CA LEU A 31 5.80 -0.52 4.97
C LEU A 31 7.13 -1.14 5.32
N VAL A 32 8.22 -0.48 4.89
CA VAL A 32 9.58 -0.99 5.03
C VAL A 32 10.25 -0.30 6.20
N SER A 33 10.75 -1.08 7.13
CA SER A 33 11.46 -0.54 8.29
C SER A 33 12.68 -1.40 8.59
N HIS A 34 13.63 -0.81 9.26
CA HIS A 34 14.80 -1.55 9.74
C HIS A 34 14.44 -2.54 10.85
N SER A 35 13.25 -2.39 11.42
CA SER A 35 12.79 -3.20 12.54
C SER A 35 11.49 -3.89 12.14
N ALA A 36 11.45 -5.21 12.29
CA ALA A 36 10.22 -5.97 12.03
C ALA A 36 9.10 -5.50 12.95
N ALA A 37 9.41 -5.22 14.21
CA ALA A 37 8.41 -4.78 15.17
C ALA A 37 7.82 -3.43 14.79
N VAL A 38 8.65 -2.50 14.31
CA VAL A 38 8.18 -1.18 13.91
C VAL A 38 7.28 -1.29 12.68
N ALA A 39 7.71 -2.06 11.68
CA ALA A 39 6.89 -2.21 10.48
C ALA A 39 5.54 -2.80 10.80
N SER A 40 5.50 -3.83 11.64
CA SER A 40 4.25 -4.46 12.02
C SER A 40 3.36 -3.53 12.83
N ALA A 41 3.93 -2.79 13.77
CA ALA A 41 3.16 -1.89 14.61
C ALA A 41 2.54 -0.75 13.79
N VAL A 42 3.30 -0.20 12.84
CA VAL A 42 2.78 0.88 12.00
C VAL A 42 1.69 0.35 11.08
N ALA A 43 1.86 -0.88 10.55
CA ALA A 43 0.82 -1.49 9.74
C ALA A 43 -0.47 -1.65 10.55
N GLU A 44 -0.37 -2.12 11.78
CA GLU A 44 -1.54 -2.29 12.63
C GLU A 44 -2.21 -0.96 12.94
N LEU A 45 -1.42 0.07 13.21
CA LEU A 45 -1.97 1.39 13.48
C LEU A 45 -2.73 1.91 12.27
N ALA A 46 -2.12 1.83 11.10
CA ALA A 46 -2.75 2.37 9.89
C ALA A 46 -4.04 1.64 9.55
N VAL A 47 -4.03 0.31 9.64
CA VAL A 47 -5.23 -0.47 9.37
C VAL A 47 -6.32 -0.14 10.40
N GLY A 48 -5.94 -0.01 11.67
CA GLY A 48 -6.90 0.32 12.72
C GLY A 48 -7.55 1.68 12.52
N LEU A 49 -6.80 2.64 12.00
CA LEU A 49 -7.32 3.98 11.79
C LEU A 49 -8.10 4.10 10.48
N ALA A 50 -7.96 3.14 9.57
CA ALA A 50 -8.72 3.18 8.33
C ALA A 50 -10.21 2.92 8.53
N GLY A 51 -10.57 2.40 9.69
CA GLY A 51 -11.97 2.23 10.01
C GLY A 51 -12.53 0.92 9.49
N GLY A 52 -13.83 0.80 9.53
CA GLY A 52 -14.48 -0.42 9.08
C GLY A 52 -14.62 -0.45 7.58
N GLY A 53 -15.02 -1.55 7.05
CA GLY A 53 -15.21 -1.71 5.63
C GLY A 53 -13.99 -2.37 5.00
N ALA A 54 -13.93 -2.36 3.69
CA ALA A 54 -12.85 -3.03 2.97
C ALA A 54 -11.57 -2.23 3.10
N THR A 55 -10.57 -2.80 3.74
CA THR A 55 -9.29 -2.15 3.96
C THR A 55 -8.33 -2.55 2.84
N ALA A 56 -7.57 -1.59 2.35
CA ALA A 56 -6.54 -1.88 1.34
C ALA A 56 -5.55 -2.89 1.90
N PRO A 57 -4.92 -3.70 1.03
CA PRO A 57 -3.94 -4.66 1.51
C PRO A 57 -2.68 -3.94 1.99
N VAL A 58 -2.21 -4.29 3.18
CA VAL A 58 -1.04 -3.67 3.80
C VAL A 58 -0.14 -4.79 4.30
N GLU A 59 1.14 -4.73 3.98
CA GLU A 59 2.10 -5.71 4.48
C GLU A 59 3.34 -5.03 5.03
N PRO A 60 3.79 -5.43 6.20
CA PRO A 60 5.07 -4.94 6.71
C PRO A 60 6.22 -5.71 6.09
N ALA A 61 7.34 -5.04 5.90
CA ALA A 61 8.58 -5.66 5.47
C ALA A 61 9.69 -5.06 6.31
N GLY A 62 9.90 -5.62 7.49
CA GLY A 62 10.83 -5.05 8.45
C GLY A 62 11.91 -6.00 8.88
N GLY A 63 13.08 -5.44 9.11
CA GLY A 63 14.23 -6.19 9.58
C GLY A 63 14.83 -7.08 8.51
N THR A 64 15.74 -7.93 8.95
CA THR A 64 16.35 -8.93 8.06
C THR A 64 15.57 -10.22 8.13
N GLU A 65 15.86 -11.14 7.22
CA GLU A 65 15.18 -12.43 7.21
C GLU A 65 15.43 -13.21 8.49
N GLY A 66 16.56 -13.00 9.13
CA GLY A 66 16.86 -13.67 10.40
C GLY A 66 16.27 -12.98 11.62
N GLY A 67 15.54 -11.88 11.42
CA GLY A 67 14.89 -11.20 12.53
C GLY A 67 15.68 -10.06 13.14
N GLY A 68 16.85 -9.75 12.60
CA GLY A 68 17.67 -8.65 13.14
C GLY A 68 17.30 -7.31 12.54
N MET A 69 18.02 -6.28 12.93
CA MET A 69 17.87 -4.96 12.36
C MET A 69 18.48 -4.91 10.97
N GLY A 70 17.83 -4.23 10.07
CA GLY A 70 18.32 -4.07 8.71
C GLY A 70 17.21 -4.11 7.72
N THR A 71 17.55 -4.23 6.44
CA THR A 71 16.58 -4.22 5.35
C THR A 71 16.83 -5.45 4.47
N SER A 72 15.77 -6.10 4.06
CA SER A 72 15.86 -7.30 3.24
C SER A 72 15.11 -7.08 1.94
N ALA A 73 15.83 -7.13 0.83
CA ALA A 73 15.21 -7.01 -0.49
C ALA A 73 14.17 -8.12 -0.70
N GLU A 74 14.48 -9.33 -0.24
CA GLU A 74 13.56 -10.46 -0.41
C GLU A 74 12.25 -10.25 0.33
N LEU A 75 12.30 -9.71 1.54
CA LEU A 75 11.09 -9.45 2.29
C LEU A 75 10.26 -8.35 1.64
N ILE A 76 10.91 -7.35 1.07
CA ILE A 76 10.22 -6.26 0.41
C ILE A 76 9.51 -6.78 -0.84
N VAL A 77 10.19 -7.57 -1.66
CA VAL A 77 9.59 -8.12 -2.87
C VAL A 77 8.40 -9.01 -2.51
N ALA A 78 8.56 -9.87 -1.52
CA ALA A 78 7.48 -10.75 -1.11
C ALA A 78 6.26 -9.97 -0.64
N ALA A 79 6.48 -8.89 0.14
CA ALA A 79 5.39 -8.06 0.61
C ALA A 79 4.68 -7.36 -0.56
N ALA A 80 5.47 -6.82 -1.50
CA ALA A 80 4.89 -6.12 -2.64
C ALA A 80 4.04 -7.03 -3.50
N VAL A 81 4.51 -8.26 -3.72
CA VAL A 81 3.75 -9.23 -4.50
C VAL A 81 2.43 -9.57 -3.78
N ARG A 82 2.50 -9.73 -2.46
CA ARG A 82 1.30 -10.09 -1.70
C ARG A 82 0.21 -9.02 -1.73
N VAL A 83 0.60 -7.74 -1.77
CA VAL A 83 -0.40 -6.67 -1.74
C VAL A 83 -0.84 -6.21 -3.12
N ASP A 84 -0.27 -6.75 -4.17
CA ASP A 84 -0.58 -6.31 -5.53
C ASP A 84 -1.95 -6.85 -5.95
N ARG A 85 -2.89 -5.96 -6.13
CA ARG A 85 -4.23 -6.28 -6.59
C ARG A 85 -4.50 -5.68 -7.96
N GLY A 86 -3.45 -5.32 -8.69
CA GLY A 86 -3.58 -4.76 -10.03
C GLY A 86 -3.76 -3.26 -10.10
N ALA A 87 -3.79 -2.59 -8.95
CA ALA A 87 -3.99 -1.14 -8.91
C ALA A 87 -2.71 -0.39 -8.53
N GLY A 88 -1.60 -1.11 -8.41
CA GLY A 88 -0.32 -0.50 -8.04
C GLY A 88 0.02 -0.73 -6.59
N VAL A 89 1.27 -0.48 -6.25
CA VAL A 89 1.81 -0.68 -4.91
C VAL A 89 2.58 0.57 -4.48
N ALA A 90 2.25 1.08 -3.31
CA ALA A 90 2.96 2.22 -2.73
C ALA A 90 3.85 1.70 -1.60
N VAL A 91 5.13 2.02 -1.66
CA VAL A 91 6.12 1.56 -0.68
C VAL A 91 6.58 2.76 0.12
N LEU A 92 6.46 2.68 1.45
CA LEU A 92 6.97 3.71 2.35
C LEU A 92 8.12 3.11 3.15
N ALA A 93 9.16 3.90 3.37
CA ALA A 93 10.35 3.43 4.07
C ALA A 93 10.66 4.38 5.22
N ASP A 94 11.25 3.83 6.29
CA ASP A 94 11.49 4.64 7.49
C ASP A 94 12.78 5.47 7.42
N LEU A 95 13.89 4.88 7.05
CA LEU A 95 15.18 5.57 7.10
C LEU A 95 15.95 5.34 5.82
N GLY A 96 17.06 6.07 5.69
CA GLY A 96 17.80 6.16 4.45
C GLY A 96 18.22 4.84 3.81
N SER A 97 18.71 3.88 4.58
CA SER A 97 19.17 2.64 3.95
C SER A 97 17.98 1.83 3.41
N ALA A 98 16.83 1.90 4.05
CA ALA A 98 15.63 1.25 3.50
C ALA A 98 15.23 1.92 2.19
N VAL A 99 15.33 3.24 2.12
CA VAL A 99 15.06 3.98 0.89
C VAL A 99 15.98 3.50 -0.22
N LEU A 100 17.26 3.35 0.08
CA LEU A 100 18.24 2.93 -0.93
C LEU A 100 17.96 1.51 -1.44
N THR A 101 17.56 0.61 -0.55
CA THR A 101 17.23 -0.75 -0.95
C THR A 101 16.03 -0.78 -1.91
N VAL A 102 15.00 0.00 -1.59
CA VAL A 102 13.83 0.07 -2.47
C VAL A 102 14.19 0.68 -3.80
N LYS A 103 15.01 1.75 -3.79
CA LYS A 103 15.44 2.37 -5.05
C LYS A 103 16.22 1.39 -5.91
N ALA A 104 17.06 0.56 -5.30
CA ALA A 104 17.81 -0.43 -6.05
C ALA A 104 16.88 -1.46 -6.69
N LEU A 105 15.87 -1.90 -5.95
CA LEU A 105 14.90 -2.85 -6.50
C LEU A 105 14.12 -2.24 -7.67
N LEU A 106 13.74 -0.97 -7.53
CA LEU A 106 13.03 -0.31 -8.62
C LEU A 106 13.90 -0.14 -9.85
N ALA A 107 15.18 0.15 -9.64
CA ALA A 107 16.11 0.32 -10.76
C ALA A 107 16.31 -0.97 -11.54
N GLU A 108 16.29 -2.11 -10.85
CA GLU A 108 16.42 -3.39 -11.53
C GLU A 108 15.20 -3.71 -12.36
N GLY A 109 14.03 -3.33 -11.86
CA GLY A 109 12.80 -3.41 -12.66
C GLY A 109 12.26 -4.79 -12.92
N GLU A 110 12.71 -5.80 -12.20
CA GLU A 110 12.33 -7.17 -12.52
C GLU A 110 11.48 -7.86 -11.49
N GLU A 111 11.70 -7.58 -10.21
CA GLU A 111 11.05 -8.37 -9.18
C GLU A 111 9.81 -7.72 -8.57
N LEU A 112 9.77 -6.41 -8.57
CA LEU A 112 8.62 -5.71 -8.01
C LEU A 112 7.47 -5.65 -9.02
N PRO A 113 6.23 -5.62 -8.54
CA PRO A 113 5.11 -5.41 -9.46
C PRO A 113 5.29 -4.15 -10.30
N GLU A 114 4.66 -4.14 -11.47
CA GLU A 114 4.94 -3.15 -12.48
C GLU A 114 4.68 -1.73 -12.01
N ASP A 115 3.59 -1.48 -11.32
CA ASP A 115 3.26 -0.15 -10.86
C ASP A 115 3.62 0.02 -9.40
N THR A 116 4.87 -0.21 -9.05
CA THR A 116 5.36 -0.01 -7.68
C THR A 116 6.07 1.32 -7.59
N ARG A 117 5.74 2.13 -6.59
CA ARG A 117 6.38 3.42 -6.37
C ARG A 117 6.88 3.55 -4.96
N LEU A 118 8.08 4.11 -4.81
CA LEU A 118 8.59 4.52 -3.52
C LEU A 118 7.99 5.90 -3.22
N VAL A 119 7.35 6.04 -2.07
CA VAL A 119 6.66 7.26 -1.70
C VAL A 119 7.52 8.05 -0.72
N ASP A 120 7.75 9.33 -1.02
CA ASP A 120 8.45 10.21 -0.12
C ASP A 120 7.44 10.75 0.89
N ALA A 121 7.46 10.22 2.10
CA ALA A 121 6.46 10.54 3.11
C ALA A 121 7.01 10.28 4.50
N PRO A 122 6.48 10.97 5.52
CA PRO A 122 6.82 10.62 6.90
C PRO A 122 6.23 9.24 7.18
N PHE A 123 7.00 8.39 7.87
CA PHE A 123 6.67 6.96 7.89
C PHE A 123 5.33 6.67 8.55
N VAL A 124 5.07 7.20 9.73
CA VAL A 124 3.85 6.89 10.46
C VAL A 124 2.66 7.64 9.87
N GLU A 125 2.76 8.95 9.76
CA GLU A 125 1.66 9.77 9.24
C GLU A 125 1.36 9.41 7.80
N GLY A 126 2.41 9.17 7.02
CA GLY A 126 2.24 8.79 5.62
C GLY A 126 1.59 7.43 5.46
N ALA A 127 1.93 6.48 6.34
CA ALA A 127 1.31 5.17 6.30
C ALA A 127 -0.19 5.27 6.56
N VAL A 128 -0.58 6.05 7.56
CA VAL A 128 -1.99 6.23 7.87
C VAL A 128 -2.71 6.88 6.69
N ALA A 129 -2.13 7.95 6.14
CA ALA A 129 -2.76 8.63 5.00
C ALA A 129 -2.88 7.72 3.80
N ALA A 130 -1.84 6.92 3.53
CA ALA A 130 -1.85 6.02 2.38
C ALA A 130 -2.91 4.94 2.54
N VAL A 131 -2.99 4.32 3.72
CA VAL A 131 -3.93 3.22 3.92
C VAL A 131 -5.38 3.74 3.89
N VAL A 132 -5.64 4.88 4.52
CA VAL A 132 -6.97 5.47 4.51
C VAL A 132 -7.40 5.79 3.08
N THR A 133 -6.52 6.44 2.32
CA THR A 133 -6.83 6.85 0.95
C THR A 133 -7.01 5.63 0.03
N ALA A 134 -6.14 4.65 0.16
CA ALA A 134 -6.24 3.44 -0.66
C ALA A 134 -7.49 2.63 -0.29
N SER A 135 -7.85 2.60 0.98
CA SER A 135 -9.04 1.87 1.42
C SER A 135 -10.32 2.50 0.90
N ALA A 136 -10.29 3.80 0.62
CA ALA A 136 -11.42 4.49 0.01
C ALA A 136 -11.51 4.24 -1.49
N GLY A 137 -10.57 3.50 -2.07
CA GLY A 137 -10.61 3.16 -3.49
C GLY A 137 -9.89 4.13 -4.39
N ALA A 138 -9.09 5.04 -3.85
CA ALA A 138 -8.40 6.03 -4.66
C ALA A 138 -7.28 5.40 -5.50
N PRO A 139 -6.95 5.98 -6.64
CA PRO A 139 -5.88 5.44 -7.48
C PRO A 139 -4.51 5.74 -6.91
N LEU A 140 -3.50 5.07 -7.45
CA LEU A 140 -2.13 5.16 -6.94
C LEU A 140 -1.63 6.60 -6.84
N ASP A 141 -1.88 7.42 -7.86
CA ASP A 141 -1.43 8.81 -7.81
C ASP A 141 -2.01 9.56 -6.60
N ALA A 142 -3.26 9.31 -6.26
CA ALA A 142 -3.90 9.98 -5.13
C ALA A 142 -3.34 9.44 -3.81
N VAL A 143 -3.05 8.15 -3.74
CA VAL A 143 -2.47 7.55 -2.53
C VAL A 143 -1.09 8.13 -2.29
N VAL A 144 -0.27 8.22 -3.34
CA VAL A 144 1.09 8.79 -3.23
C VAL A 144 1.01 10.24 -2.76
N ARG A 145 0.10 11.02 -3.35
CA ARG A 145 -0.02 12.42 -3.01
C ARG A 145 -0.47 12.60 -1.56
N ALA A 146 -1.45 11.81 -1.11
CA ALA A 146 -1.93 11.92 0.26
C ALA A 146 -0.83 11.61 1.26
N ALA A 147 -0.03 10.59 1.00
CA ALA A 147 1.06 10.24 1.90
C ALA A 147 2.13 11.33 1.93
N THR A 148 2.48 11.88 0.79
CA THR A 148 3.49 12.93 0.72
C THR A 148 3.00 14.21 1.41
N GLU A 149 1.72 14.52 1.30
CA GLU A 149 1.16 15.70 1.97
C GLU A 149 1.23 15.60 3.47
N ALA A 150 1.41 14.41 4.02
CA ALA A 150 1.55 14.27 5.45
C ALA A 150 2.78 14.98 6.01
N TYR A 151 3.74 15.36 5.16
CA TYR A 151 4.84 16.19 5.60
C TYR A 151 4.36 17.57 6.11
N ASP A 152 3.17 17.98 5.71
CA ASP A 152 2.64 19.27 6.13
C ASP A 152 1.82 19.20 7.42
N TYR A 153 1.69 18.01 8.01
CA TYR A 153 0.90 17.85 9.23
C TYR A 153 1.70 18.41 10.40
N ARG A 154 1.23 19.52 10.93
CA ARG A 154 1.90 20.16 12.06
C ARG A 154 1.21 19.73 13.33
N LYS A 155 1.99 19.55 14.39
CA LYS A 155 1.45 19.13 15.68
C LYS A 155 1.28 20.29 16.63
N THR A 156 1.92 21.41 16.34
CA THR A 156 1.77 22.62 17.14
C THR A 156 1.75 23.82 16.22
#